data_1e3ae400856978e9daa6761da4c98664
#
_entry.id   1e3ae400856978e9daa6761da4c98664
#
_cell.length_a   1.000
_cell.length_b   1.000
_cell.length_c   1.000
_cell.angle_alpha   90.00
_cell.angle_beta   90.00
_cell.angle_gamma   90.00
#
_symmetry.space_group_name_H-M   'P 1'
#
loop_
_entity.id
_entity.type
_entity.pdbx_description
1 polymer ?
#
loop_
_entity_poly.entity_id
_entity_poly.type
_entity_poly.pdbx_seq_one_letter_code
_entity_poly.pdbx_strand_id
1 'polypeptide(L)'
;FDRSNPNFSGIKGIYNIESVEVVDEYTVAVHYAAPCFSYINDFCFQNVAGMMSPNVFEAENFQTFTDVVGTGPYIREEMISGDCTRFVRNENYWGEAPYYDEVVIKYIPEASSRLQALQTGEVDLIYGADLLSYDDYNQALSLDGIEGAINDGNTLTRNLVLNASSEILSDLKVRQAIAYAVHKEE
;
A
#
# COMPACT_ATOMS: atom_id res chain seq x y z
N PHE A 1 -5.20 -10.14 -14.98
CA PHE A 1 -4.87 -11.32 -14.15
C PHE A 1 -4.33 -12.46 -15.01
N ASP A 2 -3.29 -12.19 -15.81
CA ASP A 2 -2.66 -13.22 -16.63
C ASP A 2 -1.66 -14.02 -15.80
N ARG A 3 -2.01 -15.28 -15.49
CA ARG A 3 -1.13 -16.21 -14.76
C ARG A 3 0.11 -16.64 -15.51
N SER A 4 0.15 -16.46 -16.82
CA SER A 4 1.33 -16.76 -17.62
C SER A 4 2.44 -15.71 -17.47
N ASN A 5 2.12 -14.53 -16.92
CA ASN A 5 3.09 -13.48 -16.65
C ASN A 5 4.01 -13.88 -15.48
N PRO A 6 5.32 -14.06 -15.70
CA PRO A 6 6.26 -14.51 -14.66
C PRO A 6 6.44 -13.51 -13.51
N ASN A 7 6.01 -12.26 -13.67
CA ASN A 7 6.07 -11.23 -12.63
C ASN A 7 4.76 -11.11 -11.85
N PHE A 8 3.80 -11.97 -12.09
CA PHE A 8 2.58 -12.03 -11.31
C PHE A 8 2.89 -12.54 -9.89
N SER A 9 3.24 -11.63 -9.02
CA SER A 9 3.46 -11.88 -7.58
C SER A 9 2.22 -11.58 -6.76
N GLY A 10 1.06 -11.97 -7.27
CA GLY A 10 -0.22 -11.65 -6.68
C GLY A 10 -0.43 -12.25 -5.30
N ILE A 11 -1.36 -11.71 -4.56
CA ILE A 11 -1.79 -12.17 -3.25
C ILE A 11 -2.59 -13.47 -3.40
N LYS A 12 -2.52 -14.30 -2.37
CA LYS A 12 -3.03 -15.68 -2.40
C LYS A 12 -4.50 -15.80 -2.84
N GLY A 13 -5.37 -14.82 -2.52
CA GLY A 13 -6.76 -14.77 -2.99
C GLY A 13 -6.88 -14.63 -4.50
N ILE A 14 -6.00 -13.83 -5.11
CA ILE A 14 -5.95 -13.62 -6.56
C ILE A 14 -5.41 -14.88 -7.28
N TYR A 15 -4.59 -15.68 -6.64
CA TYR A 15 -4.10 -16.95 -7.21
C TYR A 15 -5.19 -17.98 -7.51
N ASN A 16 -6.37 -17.86 -6.91
CA ASN A 16 -7.48 -18.78 -7.17
C ASN A 16 -8.32 -18.36 -8.38
N ILE A 17 -8.01 -17.26 -9.05
CA ILE A 17 -8.64 -16.86 -10.30
C ILE A 17 -8.17 -17.84 -11.39
N GLU A 18 -9.11 -18.53 -12.02
CA GLU A 18 -8.86 -19.45 -13.11
C GLU A 18 -8.84 -18.74 -14.46
N SER A 19 -9.83 -17.87 -14.69
CA SER A 19 -9.95 -17.09 -15.92
C SER A 19 -10.72 -15.79 -15.69
N VAL A 20 -10.57 -14.86 -16.64
CA VAL A 20 -11.33 -13.62 -16.72
C VAL A 20 -11.92 -13.55 -18.13
N GLU A 21 -13.23 -13.32 -18.21
CA GLU A 21 -13.95 -13.22 -19.47
C GLU A 21 -14.61 -11.84 -19.59
N VAL A 22 -14.46 -11.20 -20.74
CA VAL A 22 -15.21 -9.99 -21.10
C VAL A 22 -16.54 -10.45 -21.70
N VAL A 23 -17.62 -10.28 -20.95
CA VAL A 23 -18.98 -10.68 -21.37
C VAL A 23 -19.58 -9.65 -22.33
N ASP A 24 -19.43 -8.37 -22.00
CA ASP A 24 -19.88 -7.22 -22.81
C ASP A 24 -19.07 -5.97 -22.46
N GLU A 25 -19.45 -4.82 -23.01
CA GLU A 25 -18.75 -3.53 -22.82
C GLU A 25 -18.59 -3.12 -21.35
N TYR A 26 -19.51 -3.53 -20.47
CA TYR A 26 -19.57 -3.14 -19.07
C TYR A 26 -19.51 -4.31 -18.10
N THR A 27 -19.37 -5.53 -18.60
CA THR A 27 -19.46 -6.74 -17.79
C THR A 27 -18.23 -7.62 -17.95
N VAL A 28 -17.58 -7.92 -16.82
CA VAL A 28 -16.46 -8.85 -16.75
C VAL A 28 -16.82 -9.97 -15.79
N ALA A 29 -16.66 -11.23 -16.23
CA ALA A 29 -16.80 -12.40 -15.39
C ALA A 29 -15.43 -12.87 -14.90
N VAL A 30 -15.30 -13.02 -13.59
CA VAL A 30 -14.08 -13.55 -12.95
C VAL A 30 -14.38 -14.95 -12.42
N HIS A 31 -13.74 -15.96 -12.98
CA HIS A 31 -13.92 -17.35 -12.62
C HIS A 31 -12.85 -17.78 -11.62
N TYR A 32 -13.27 -18.39 -10.53
CA TYR A 32 -12.39 -18.93 -9.50
C TYR A 32 -12.32 -20.44 -9.59
N ALA A 33 -11.13 -21.01 -9.41
CA ALA A 33 -10.92 -22.46 -9.39
C ALA A 33 -11.61 -23.17 -8.21
N ALA A 34 -11.92 -22.42 -7.14
CA ALA A 34 -12.67 -22.88 -5.98
C ALA A 34 -13.45 -21.71 -5.38
N PRO A 35 -14.53 -21.96 -4.61
CA PRO A 35 -15.27 -20.93 -3.91
C PRO A 35 -14.33 -20.03 -3.05
N CYS A 36 -14.40 -18.73 -3.27
CA CYS A 36 -13.61 -17.73 -2.56
C CYS A 36 -14.56 -16.71 -1.91
N PHE A 37 -14.76 -16.79 -0.60
CA PHE A 37 -15.68 -15.90 0.12
C PHE A 37 -15.07 -14.52 0.38
N SER A 38 -13.74 -14.38 0.31
CA SER A 38 -13.01 -13.13 0.56
C SER A 38 -12.84 -12.27 -0.69
N TYR A 39 -13.35 -12.68 -1.85
CA TYR A 39 -13.02 -12.03 -3.13
C TYR A 39 -13.29 -10.53 -3.15
N ILE A 40 -14.38 -10.04 -2.54
CA ILE A 40 -14.67 -8.60 -2.48
C ILE A 40 -13.59 -7.89 -1.63
N ASN A 41 -13.25 -8.43 -0.47
CA ASN A 41 -12.22 -7.87 0.39
C ASN A 41 -10.85 -7.89 -0.31
N ASP A 42 -10.52 -8.98 -1.01
CA ASP A 42 -9.27 -9.11 -1.74
C ASP A 42 -9.17 -8.06 -2.86
N PHE A 43 -10.26 -7.79 -3.58
CA PHE A 43 -10.31 -6.73 -4.60
C PHE A 43 -10.28 -5.31 -4.02
N CYS A 44 -10.95 -5.07 -2.90
CA CYS A 44 -11.04 -3.74 -2.29
C CYS A 44 -9.80 -3.38 -1.47
N PHE A 45 -9.19 -4.37 -0.81
CA PHE A 45 -8.12 -4.13 0.16
C PHE A 45 -6.71 -4.18 -0.44
N GLN A 46 -6.55 -4.77 -1.62
CA GLN A 46 -5.24 -5.05 -2.16
C GLN A 46 -4.82 -4.02 -3.23
N ASN A 47 -3.67 -3.42 -3.04
CA ASN A 47 -3.07 -2.45 -3.97
C ASN A 47 -2.87 -3.01 -5.39
N VAL A 48 -2.98 -4.33 -5.56
CA VAL A 48 -2.78 -5.02 -6.84
C VAL A 48 -4.05 -5.11 -7.69
N ALA A 49 -5.21 -4.74 -7.17
CA ALA A 49 -6.50 -4.81 -7.88
C ALA A 49 -6.98 -3.43 -8.37
N GLY A 50 -6.18 -2.39 -8.23
CA GLY A 50 -6.51 -1.07 -8.75
C GLY A 50 -6.73 -1.08 -10.26
N MET A 51 -7.82 -0.47 -10.71
CA MET A 51 -8.14 -0.36 -12.13
C MET A 51 -7.28 0.74 -12.76
N MET A 52 -6.59 0.39 -13.83
CA MET A 52 -5.76 1.30 -14.62
C MET A 52 -6.20 1.28 -16.08
N SER A 53 -6.02 2.41 -16.77
CA SER A 53 -6.25 2.47 -18.22
C SER A 53 -5.32 1.49 -18.96
N PRO A 54 -5.82 0.70 -19.91
CA PRO A 54 -4.97 -0.19 -20.70
C PRO A 54 -3.97 0.58 -21.56
N ASN A 55 -4.22 1.85 -21.88
CA ASN A 55 -3.37 2.66 -22.73
C ASN A 55 -2.04 3.08 -22.08
N VAL A 56 -1.91 2.89 -20.75
CA VAL A 56 -0.67 3.22 -20.02
C VAL A 56 0.33 2.08 -20.01
N PHE A 57 -0.06 0.90 -20.45
CA PHE A 57 0.83 -0.26 -20.55
C PHE A 57 1.50 -0.29 -21.92
N GLU A 58 2.79 -0.64 -21.96
CA GLU A 58 3.47 -0.97 -23.21
C GLU A 58 2.87 -2.27 -23.78
N ALA A 59 2.59 -2.26 -25.10
CA ALA A 59 1.75 -3.23 -25.79
C ALA A 59 2.21 -4.70 -25.68
N GLU A 60 3.47 -4.96 -25.35
CA GLU A 60 4.03 -6.31 -25.30
C GLU A 60 4.40 -6.79 -23.88
N ASN A 61 4.28 -5.91 -22.88
CA ASN A 61 4.84 -6.20 -21.58
C ASN A 61 4.11 -5.38 -20.50
N PHE A 62 3.05 -5.91 -19.95
CA PHE A 62 2.33 -5.31 -18.81
C PHE A 62 3.18 -5.11 -17.53
N GLN A 63 4.50 -5.01 -17.65
CA GLN A 63 5.45 -4.83 -16.55
C GLN A 63 5.88 -3.38 -16.37
N THR A 64 5.88 -2.61 -17.47
CA THR A 64 6.18 -1.18 -17.46
C THR A 64 4.97 -0.39 -17.91
N PHE A 65 4.68 0.67 -17.18
CA PHE A 65 3.66 1.63 -17.53
C PHE A 65 4.30 3.00 -17.72
N THR A 66 3.85 3.71 -18.74
CA THR A 66 4.36 5.03 -19.09
C THR A 66 3.76 6.13 -18.23
N ASP A 67 2.60 5.86 -17.65
CA ASP A 67 1.88 6.81 -16.81
C ASP A 67 1.01 6.07 -15.78
N VAL A 68 0.35 6.80 -14.89
CA VAL A 68 -0.63 6.27 -13.93
C VAL A 68 -1.97 6.95 -14.19
N VAL A 69 -2.86 6.23 -14.86
CA VAL A 69 -4.22 6.69 -15.16
C VAL A 69 -5.20 5.70 -14.54
N GLY A 70 -5.83 6.11 -13.46
CA GLY A 70 -6.80 5.33 -12.70
C GLY A 70 -8.18 5.98 -12.70
N THR A 71 -9.09 5.44 -11.87
CA THR A 71 -10.47 5.91 -11.71
C THR A 71 -10.69 6.68 -10.41
N GLY A 72 -9.60 7.10 -9.75
CA GLY A 72 -9.63 7.75 -8.45
C GLY A 72 -10.07 9.21 -8.46
N PRO A 73 -10.27 9.80 -7.26
CA PRO A 73 -10.70 11.19 -7.11
C PRO A 73 -9.61 12.21 -7.43
N TYR A 74 -8.36 11.77 -7.57
CA TYR A 74 -7.22 12.62 -7.91
C TYR A 74 -6.47 12.07 -9.12
N ILE A 75 -5.90 12.98 -9.91
CA ILE A 75 -5.05 12.69 -11.07
C ILE A 75 -3.61 13.07 -10.69
N ARG A 76 -2.65 12.20 -10.97
CA ARG A 76 -1.24 12.52 -10.81
C ARG A 76 -0.83 13.54 -11.88
N GLU A 77 -0.41 14.72 -11.46
CA GLU A 77 0.06 15.79 -12.35
C GLU A 77 1.58 15.73 -12.52
N GLU A 78 2.32 15.53 -11.43
CA GLU A 78 3.77 15.52 -11.43
C GLU A 78 4.33 14.49 -10.46
N MET A 79 5.50 13.94 -10.79
CA MET A 79 6.30 13.11 -9.90
C MET A 79 7.76 13.48 -10.02
N ILE A 80 8.34 13.96 -8.93
CA ILE A 80 9.77 14.25 -8.81
C ILE A 80 10.39 13.14 -7.96
N SER A 81 11.19 12.29 -8.59
CA SER A 81 11.78 11.12 -7.94
C SER A 81 12.63 11.52 -6.74
N GLY A 82 12.34 10.94 -5.57
CA GLY A 82 13.04 11.22 -4.31
C GLY A 82 12.63 12.51 -3.62
N ASP A 83 11.64 13.25 -4.14
CA ASP A 83 11.13 14.48 -3.57
C ASP A 83 9.62 14.43 -3.31
N CYS A 84 8.80 14.54 -4.34
CA CYS A 84 7.35 14.57 -4.15
C CYS A 84 6.56 14.00 -5.33
N THR A 85 5.29 13.69 -5.06
CA THR A 85 4.28 13.44 -6.08
C THR A 85 3.11 14.38 -5.85
N ARG A 86 2.72 15.11 -6.89
CA ARG A 86 1.62 16.06 -6.91
C ARG A 86 0.40 15.48 -7.60
N PHE A 87 -0.73 15.63 -6.94
CA PHE A 87 -2.03 15.19 -7.42
C PHE A 87 -2.98 16.37 -7.46
N VAL A 88 -3.77 16.48 -8.52
CA VAL A 88 -4.85 17.46 -8.66
C VAL A 88 -6.20 16.77 -8.67
N ARG A 89 -7.24 17.46 -8.24
CA ARG A 89 -8.60 16.93 -8.22
C ARG A 89 -9.04 16.47 -9.61
N ASN A 90 -9.69 15.32 -9.66
CA ASN A 90 -10.30 14.78 -10.87
C ASN A 90 -11.73 15.35 -10.99
N GLU A 91 -11.92 16.35 -11.84
CA GLU A 91 -13.23 16.98 -12.07
C GLU A 91 -14.26 16.02 -12.70
N ASN A 92 -13.80 14.89 -13.27
CA ASN A 92 -14.66 13.85 -13.84
C ASN A 92 -14.81 12.64 -12.91
N TYR A 93 -14.50 12.78 -11.63
CA TYR A 93 -14.63 11.66 -10.70
C TYR A 93 -16.10 11.26 -10.56
N TRP A 94 -16.34 9.96 -10.60
CA TRP A 94 -17.68 9.36 -10.56
C TRP A 94 -18.35 9.36 -9.19
N GLY A 95 -17.58 9.58 -8.11
CA GLY A 95 -18.07 9.64 -6.74
C GLY A 95 -18.21 11.08 -6.23
N GLU A 96 -18.24 11.24 -4.92
CA GLU A 96 -18.26 12.56 -4.29
C GLU A 96 -16.94 13.30 -4.52
N ALA A 97 -17.01 14.55 -4.94
CA ALA A 97 -15.83 15.36 -5.21
C ALA A 97 -14.97 15.51 -3.93
N PRO A 98 -13.66 15.31 -4.00
CA PRO A 98 -12.79 15.46 -2.85
C PRO A 98 -12.73 16.91 -2.40
N TYR A 99 -12.52 17.12 -1.10
CA TYR A 99 -12.52 18.46 -0.48
C TYR A 99 -11.36 19.33 -0.97
N TYR A 100 -10.16 18.75 -1.09
CA TYR A 100 -8.96 19.48 -1.51
C TYR A 100 -8.80 19.48 -3.03
N ASP A 101 -8.36 20.62 -3.57
CA ASP A 101 -8.08 20.76 -5.00
C ASP A 101 -6.77 20.07 -5.39
N GLU A 102 -5.84 20.03 -4.45
CA GLU A 102 -4.50 19.51 -4.64
C GLU A 102 -4.03 18.72 -3.42
N VAL A 103 -3.28 17.64 -3.65
CA VAL A 103 -2.58 16.87 -2.63
C VAL A 103 -1.14 16.65 -3.06
N VAL A 104 -0.18 17.04 -2.23
CA VAL A 104 1.25 16.82 -2.47
C VAL A 104 1.78 15.80 -1.47
N ILE A 105 2.24 14.67 -1.96
CA ILE A 105 2.88 13.64 -1.13
C ILE A 105 4.39 13.85 -1.20
N LYS A 106 5.00 14.31 -0.10
CA LYS A 106 6.43 14.52 0.02
C LYS A 106 7.14 13.26 0.51
N TYR A 107 8.30 12.96 -0.05
CA TYR A 107 9.18 11.89 0.38
C TYR A 107 10.22 12.42 1.35
N ILE A 108 10.01 12.19 2.65
CA ILE A 108 10.92 12.58 3.73
C ILE A 108 11.34 11.30 4.48
N PRO A 109 12.53 10.73 4.21
CA PRO A 109 12.91 9.41 4.73
C PRO A 109 13.12 9.36 6.24
N GLU A 110 13.63 10.44 6.84
CA GLU A 110 13.98 10.48 8.27
C GLU A 110 12.81 10.92 9.14
N ALA A 111 12.49 10.18 10.21
CA ALA A 111 11.37 10.44 11.12
C ALA A 111 11.47 11.82 11.78
N SER A 112 12.67 12.21 12.26
CA SER A 112 12.89 13.53 12.86
C SER A 112 12.66 14.68 11.88
N SER A 113 13.02 14.49 10.61
CA SER A 113 12.77 15.47 9.56
C SER A 113 11.29 15.59 9.24
N ARG A 114 10.54 14.48 9.26
CA ARG A 114 9.08 14.52 9.10
C ARG A 114 8.42 15.29 10.22
N LEU A 115 8.82 15.05 11.48
CA LEU A 115 8.29 15.79 12.62
C LEU A 115 8.61 17.29 12.51
N GLN A 116 9.82 17.64 12.11
CA GLN A 116 10.22 19.03 11.90
C GLN A 116 9.39 19.70 10.78
N ALA A 117 9.16 19.00 9.67
CA ALA A 117 8.35 19.49 8.56
C ALA A 117 6.89 19.76 8.99
N LEU A 118 6.33 18.91 9.86
CA LEU A 118 5.02 19.14 10.45
C LEU A 118 5.03 20.37 11.39
N GLN A 119 6.05 20.51 12.23
CA GLN A 119 6.20 21.65 13.16
C GLN A 119 6.34 22.99 12.44
N THR A 120 6.99 23.01 11.30
CA THR A 120 7.21 24.23 10.50
C THR A 120 6.08 24.54 9.53
N GLY A 121 5.08 23.66 9.43
CA GLY A 121 3.98 23.78 8.46
C GLY A 121 4.42 23.50 7.02
N GLU A 122 5.56 22.83 6.83
CA GLU A 122 5.99 22.36 5.50
C GLU A 122 5.14 21.19 5.01
N VAL A 123 4.61 20.38 5.93
CA VAL A 123 3.59 19.36 5.69
C VAL A 123 2.45 19.53 6.68
N ASP A 124 1.24 19.24 6.23
CA ASP A 124 0.02 19.37 7.03
C ASP A 124 -0.36 18.05 7.73
N LEU A 125 0.15 16.92 7.22
CA LEU A 125 -0.21 15.58 7.69
C LEU A 125 0.95 14.61 7.56
N ILE A 126 1.17 13.80 8.60
CA ILE A 126 1.96 12.58 8.54
C ILE A 126 1.01 11.42 8.70
N TYR A 127 0.85 10.61 7.64
CA TYR A 127 -0.11 9.51 7.61
C TYR A 127 0.56 8.20 7.20
N GLY A 128 0.44 7.18 8.02
CA GLY A 128 0.92 5.83 7.73
C GLY A 128 1.53 5.14 8.95
N ALA A 129 1.71 3.82 8.83
CA ALA A 129 2.36 3.03 9.85
C ALA A 129 3.88 3.26 9.84
N ASP A 130 4.50 3.22 11.03
CA ASP A 130 5.96 3.30 11.22
C ASP A 130 6.63 4.59 10.68
N LEU A 131 5.87 5.66 10.41
CA LEU A 131 6.42 6.94 9.96
C LEU A 131 6.94 7.80 11.11
N LEU A 132 6.39 7.64 12.31
CA LEU A 132 6.87 8.26 13.55
C LEU A 132 7.09 7.17 14.59
N SER A 133 8.07 7.38 15.47
CA SER A 133 8.18 6.59 16.69
C SER A 133 7.06 6.99 17.68
N TYR A 134 6.82 6.17 18.68
CA TYR A 134 5.87 6.51 19.77
C TYR A 134 6.28 7.80 20.50
N ASP A 135 7.58 8.02 20.69
CA ASP A 135 8.11 9.21 21.34
C ASP A 135 7.91 10.44 20.46
N ASP A 136 8.19 10.35 19.14
CA ASP A 136 7.95 11.44 18.19
C ASP A 136 6.45 11.80 18.09
N TYR A 137 5.58 10.79 18.12
CA TYR A 137 4.13 11.01 18.14
C TYR A 137 3.68 11.74 19.38
N ASN A 138 4.13 11.32 20.58
CA ASN A 138 3.82 12.01 21.83
C ASN A 138 4.39 13.42 21.86
N GLN A 139 5.59 13.63 21.30
CA GLN A 139 6.17 14.95 21.13
C GLN A 139 5.31 15.82 20.21
N ALA A 140 4.85 15.27 19.07
CA ALA A 140 3.96 16.01 18.16
C ALA A 140 2.68 16.47 18.86
N LEU A 141 2.03 15.60 19.65
CA LEU A 141 0.83 15.94 20.41
C LEU A 141 1.04 17.01 21.50
N SER A 142 2.28 17.23 21.92
CA SER A 142 2.60 18.30 22.89
C SER A 142 2.70 19.69 22.25
N LEU A 143 2.66 19.77 20.92
CA LEU A 143 2.75 21.02 20.17
C LEU A 143 1.37 21.64 19.98
N ASP A 144 1.31 22.96 20.03
CA ASP A 144 0.07 23.69 19.83
C ASP A 144 -0.44 23.55 18.39
N GLY A 145 -1.73 23.25 18.24
CA GLY A 145 -2.38 23.13 16.95
C GLY A 145 -2.16 21.81 16.21
N ILE A 146 -1.49 20.81 16.82
CA ILE A 146 -1.31 19.47 16.25
C ILE A 146 -2.24 18.48 16.95
N GLU A 147 -3.01 17.77 16.16
CA GLU A 147 -3.87 16.68 16.59
C GLU A 147 -3.37 15.36 16.03
N GLY A 148 -3.61 14.26 16.74
CA GLY A 148 -3.22 12.92 16.30
C GLY A 148 -4.28 11.89 16.63
N ALA A 149 -4.37 10.89 15.79
CA ALA A 149 -5.21 9.72 16.00
C ALA A 149 -4.41 8.45 15.75
N ILE A 150 -4.63 7.45 16.59
CA ILE A 150 -4.10 6.10 16.41
C ILE A 150 -5.28 5.19 16.13
N ASN A 151 -5.13 4.32 15.14
CA ASN A 151 -6.14 3.29 14.90
C ASN A 151 -6.05 2.22 16.01
N ASP A 152 -7.11 2.03 16.76
CA ASP A 152 -7.21 1.04 17.84
C ASP A 152 -7.28 -0.42 17.33
N GLY A 153 -7.39 -0.61 16.03
CA GLY A 153 -7.36 -1.94 15.41
C GLY A 153 -5.94 -2.46 15.22
N ASN A 154 -5.58 -3.55 15.93
CA ASN A 154 -4.35 -4.29 15.67
C ASN A 154 -4.42 -4.96 14.29
N THR A 155 -4.08 -4.21 13.24
CA THR A 155 -4.08 -4.71 11.85
C THR A 155 -2.71 -5.17 11.38
N LEU A 156 -1.65 -4.91 12.15
CA LEU A 156 -0.28 -5.25 11.81
C LEU A 156 0.30 -6.28 12.76
N THR A 157 0.79 -7.39 12.21
CA THR A 157 1.59 -8.37 12.93
C THR A 157 3.05 -8.20 12.53
N ARG A 158 3.93 -7.94 13.49
CA ARG A 158 5.38 -7.95 13.25
C ARG A 158 5.88 -9.39 13.37
N ASN A 159 6.53 -9.87 12.33
CA ASN A 159 7.03 -11.23 12.26
C ASN A 159 8.55 -11.23 12.14
N LEU A 160 9.21 -12.02 12.98
CA LEU A 160 10.61 -12.39 12.76
C LEU A 160 10.64 -13.65 11.89
N VAL A 161 11.02 -13.48 10.61
CA VAL A 161 11.10 -14.58 9.66
C VAL A 161 12.50 -15.21 9.72
N LEU A 162 12.55 -16.49 10.04
CA LEU A 162 13.80 -17.25 10.14
C LEU A 162 14.01 -18.06 8.85
N ASN A 163 15.09 -17.78 8.10
CA ASN A 163 15.45 -18.54 6.93
C ASN A 163 16.03 -19.92 7.30
N ALA A 164 15.18 -20.94 7.32
CA ALA A 164 15.56 -22.31 7.66
C ALA A 164 16.56 -22.96 6.69
N SER A 165 16.82 -22.33 5.54
CA SER A 165 17.82 -22.82 4.56
C SER A 165 19.23 -22.30 4.84
N SER A 166 19.40 -21.36 5.77
CA SER A 166 20.73 -20.89 6.18
C SER A 166 21.43 -21.94 7.06
N GLU A 167 22.74 -22.02 6.99
CA GLU A 167 23.56 -23.00 7.74
C GLU A 167 23.27 -22.97 9.25
N ILE A 168 23.20 -21.79 9.85
CA ILE A 168 22.96 -21.62 11.27
C ILE A 168 21.51 -21.89 11.65
N LEU A 169 20.56 -21.36 10.86
CA LEU A 169 19.13 -21.45 11.16
C LEU A 169 18.48 -22.75 10.65
N SER A 170 19.22 -23.63 9.99
CA SER A 170 18.77 -24.98 9.65
C SER A 170 18.58 -25.84 10.90
N ASP A 171 19.36 -25.61 11.96
CA ASP A 171 19.18 -26.28 13.25
C ASP A 171 17.91 -25.82 13.97
N LEU A 172 17.03 -26.78 14.27
CA LEU A 172 15.78 -26.54 14.96
C LEU A 172 16.00 -25.92 16.36
N LYS A 173 17.05 -26.34 17.07
CA LYS A 173 17.33 -25.85 18.42
C LYS A 173 17.71 -24.37 18.42
N VAL A 174 18.43 -23.90 17.39
CA VAL A 174 18.77 -22.49 17.23
C VAL A 174 17.49 -21.66 17.01
N ARG A 175 16.58 -22.13 16.13
CA ARG A 175 15.29 -21.44 15.93
C ARG A 175 14.43 -21.42 17.17
N GLN A 176 14.42 -22.52 17.94
CA GLN A 176 13.71 -22.59 19.24
C GLN A 176 14.32 -21.62 20.26
N ALA A 177 15.65 -21.55 20.34
CA ALA A 177 16.31 -20.60 21.25
C ALA A 177 15.94 -19.15 20.92
N ILE A 178 15.91 -18.77 19.66
CA ILE A 178 15.47 -17.44 19.24
C ILE A 178 13.99 -17.21 19.63
N ALA A 179 13.12 -18.20 19.41
CA ALA A 179 11.71 -18.08 19.77
C ALA A 179 11.47 -17.91 21.27
N TYR A 180 12.31 -18.54 22.10
CA TYR A 180 12.27 -18.36 23.57
C TYR A 180 12.89 -17.04 24.05
N ALA A 181 13.79 -16.45 23.27
CA ALA A 181 14.42 -15.18 23.61
C ALA A 181 13.51 -13.96 23.29
N VAL A 182 12.48 -14.14 22.48
CA VAL A 182 11.51 -13.08 22.13
C VAL A 182 10.43 -13.01 23.20
N HIS A 183 10.37 -11.92 23.95
CA HIS A 183 9.26 -11.59 24.83
C HIS A 183 8.08 -11.10 24.00
N LYS A 184 6.94 -11.78 24.09
CA LYS A 184 5.73 -11.48 23.28
C LYS A 184 4.75 -10.54 23.98
N GLU A 185 5.01 -10.18 25.22
CA GLU A 185 4.10 -9.42 26.09
C GLU A 185 4.61 -7.97 26.36
N GLU A 186 5.65 -7.52 25.67
CA GLU A 186 6.18 -6.16 25.78
C GLU A 186 5.83 -5.30 24.56
#